data_258de5c35adb5df8595d68b6fc704e6f
#
_entry.id   258de5c35adb5df8595d68b6fc704e6f
#
_cell.length_a   1.000
_cell.length_b   1.000
_cell.length_c   1.000
_cell.angle_alpha   90.00
_cell.angle_beta   90.00
_cell.angle_gamma   90.00
#
_symmetry.space_group_name_H-M   'P 1'
#
loop_
_entity.id
_entity.type
_entity.pdbx_description
1 polymer ?
#
loop_
_entity_poly.entity_id
_entity_poly.type
_entity_poly.pdbx_seq_one_letter_code
_entity_poly.pdbx_strand_id
1 'polypeptide(L)'
;QRQMCIRDSRIAAESFVLLKNEPFEGQGKKSSRPVLPLEKQGTVAVIGPLGNTRSNMPGTWSVAARLDDYPSLYEGLKEMTAGRVNITYAKGSNLIGDAAYEERATLFGRSLGRDNRTDKELLDEALKVASGADVIVAALGESSEMSGESSSRTDLGIPDVQRTLLEALLKTGKPVVLTLFTGRPLTLTWEQEHVPAILNVWFGGSEAAYAIGDVLFGDVNPSGKLTMTFPKNVGQIPLFYNHKNTGRPLAAGNWFEKFRSNYLDVDNEPLYPFGYGLSYTTFQYSDIALSTPVMGQNGSTTAVVTVTNTGKRDGAEVVQLYIRDLVGSITRPVRELKGFEKVFLKAGESKTVSFKITPELLRFYDYDLNHVAEPGDFDVMIGGSSQAEKTARLTLK
;
A
#
# COMPACT_ATOMS: atom_id res chain seq x y z
N GLN A 1 -20.42 22.30 -2.90
CA GLN A 1 -20.36 20.95 -3.51
C GLN A 1 -19.02 20.74 -4.25
N ARG A 2 -18.68 21.56 -5.27
CA ARG A 2 -17.42 21.43 -6.04
C ARG A 2 -16.13 21.45 -5.17
N GLN A 3 -16.07 22.28 -4.14
CA GLN A 3 -14.91 22.34 -3.22
C GLN A 3 -14.81 21.10 -2.33
N MET A 4 -15.94 20.49 -1.96
CA MET A 4 -15.96 19.21 -1.22
C MET A 4 -15.41 18.09 -2.09
N CYS A 5 -15.89 17.94 -3.33
CA CYS A 5 -15.41 16.91 -4.26
C CYS A 5 -13.89 16.99 -4.50
N ILE A 6 -13.34 18.21 -4.70
CA ILE A 6 -11.89 18.43 -4.88
C ILE A 6 -11.11 17.98 -3.61
N ARG A 7 -11.61 18.32 -2.42
CA ARG A 7 -10.97 17.91 -1.17
C ARG A 7 -11.05 16.40 -0.98
N ASP A 8 -12.19 15.78 -1.26
CA ASP A 8 -12.43 14.37 -1.06
C ASP A 8 -11.61 13.54 -2.04
N SER A 9 -11.52 13.95 -3.32
CA SER A 9 -10.63 13.33 -4.31
C SER A 9 -9.16 13.41 -3.86
N ARG A 10 -8.72 14.58 -3.35
CA ARG A 10 -7.35 14.73 -2.84
C ARG A 10 -7.06 13.80 -1.65
N ILE A 11 -7.98 13.72 -0.67
CA ILE A 11 -7.82 12.84 0.50
C ILE A 11 -7.76 11.37 0.06
N ALA A 12 -8.62 10.97 -0.87
CA ALA A 12 -8.59 9.63 -1.44
C ALA A 12 -7.24 9.33 -2.10
N ALA A 13 -6.77 10.22 -3.00
CA ALA A 13 -5.47 10.06 -3.68
C ALA A 13 -4.28 9.99 -2.71
N GLU A 14 -4.32 10.77 -1.62
CA GLU A 14 -3.29 10.75 -0.57
C GLU A 14 -3.29 9.47 0.28
N SER A 15 -4.39 8.69 0.27
CA SER A 15 -4.50 7.39 0.95
C SER A 15 -4.01 6.21 0.10
N PHE A 16 -3.98 6.36 -1.22
CA PHE A 16 -3.56 5.29 -2.12
C PHE A 16 -2.07 5.02 -2.02
N VAL A 17 -1.70 3.74 -2.07
CA VAL A 17 -0.32 3.31 -1.89
C VAL A 17 0.19 2.63 -3.16
N LEU A 18 1.21 3.22 -3.77
CA LEU A 18 1.91 2.60 -4.88
C LEU A 18 2.85 1.53 -4.32
N LEU A 19 2.52 0.26 -4.54
CA LEU A 19 3.27 -0.88 -4.01
C LEU A 19 4.41 -1.31 -4.95
N LYS A 20 4.19 -1.20 -6.26
CA LYS A 20 5.18 -1.56 -7.28
C LYS A 20 5.00 -0.68 -8.52
N ASN A 21 6.11 -0.30 -9.16
CA ASN A 21 6.08 0.42 -10.42
C ASN A 21 7.41 0.24 -11.17
N GLU A 22 7.46 -0.74 -12.04
CA GLU A 22 8.64 -1.14 -12.77
C GLU A 22 8.48 -0.92 -14.29
N PRO A 23 9.60 -0.85 -15.03
CA PRO A 23 9.56 -0.91 -16.49
C PRO A 23 8.90 -2.20 -16.97
N PHE A 24 8.09 -2.08 -18.02
CA PHE A 24 7.42 -3.23 -18.63
C PHE A 24 8.31 -3.86 -19.69
N GLU A 25 8.37 -5.20 -19.69
CA GLU A 25 8.96 -6.02 -20.75
C GLU A 25 7.88 -6.89 -21.38
N GLY A 26 7.61 -6.70 -22.67
CA GLY A 26 6.62 -7.52 -23.39
C GLY A 26 6.65 -7.29 -24.89
N GLN A 27 6.19 -8.28 -25.67
CA GLN A 27 6.16 -8.27 -27.13
C GLN A 27 7.52 -7.93 -27.78
N GLY A 28 8.62 -8.35 -27.15
CA GLY A 28 9.98 -8.05 -27.64
C GLY A 28 10.43 -6.60 -27.44
N LYS A 29 9.65 -5.80 -26.70
CA LYS A 29 9.99 -4.41 -26.34
C LYS A 29 10.19 -4.31 -24.83
N LYS A 30 11.27 -3.61 -24.45
CA LYS A 30 11.53 -3.22 -23.07
C LYS A 30 11.33 -1.73 -22.93
N SER A 31 10.41 -1.31 -22.04
CA SER A 31 10.28 0.09 -21.69
C SER A 31 11.50 0.52 -20.87
N SER A 32 12.02 1.72 -21.13
CA SER A 32 13.06 2.32 -20.28
C SER A 32 12.50 3.05 -19.06
N ARG A 33 11.18 3.15 -18.95
CA ARG A 33 10.50 3.86 -17.87
C ARG A 33 9.44 2.95 -17.21
N PRO A 34 9.11 3.18 -15.92
CA PRO A 34 8.02 2.52 -15.23
C PRO A 34 6.69 2.66 -15.98
N VAL A 35 5.75 1.73 -15.72
CA VAL A 35 4.42 1.74 -16.36
C VAL A 35 3.60 2.95 -15.96
N LEU A 36 3.65 3.33 -14.69
CA LEU A 36 2.97 4.52 -14.17
C LEU A 36 3.91 5.71 -14.08
N PRO A 37 3.41 6.94 -14.31
CA PRO A 37 2.06 7.28 -14.72
C PRO A 37 1.79 6.96 -16.20
N LEU A 38 0.50 6.70 -16.50
CA LEU A 38 0.04 6.42 -17.84
C LEU A 38 0.08 7.66 -18.74
N GLU A 39 0.21 7.43 -20.04
CA GLU A 39 0.05 8.50 -21.02
C GLU A 39 -1.43 8.89 -21.18
N LYS A 40 -1.69 10.21 -21.36
CA LYS A 40 -3.05 10.74 -21.60
C LYS A 40 -3.45 10.63 -23.07
N GLN A 41 -3.17 9.47 -23.68
CA GLN A 41 -3.51 9.17 -25.08
C GLN A 41 -3.65 7.66 -25.28
N GLY A 42 -4.18 7.25 -26.43
CA GLY A 42 -4.34 5.82 -26.78
C GLY A 42 -5.55 5.17 -26.12
N THR A 43 -5.49 3.87 -25.93
CA THR A 43 -6.59 3.06 -25.40
C THR A 43 -6.19 2.41 -24.09
N VAL A 44 -7.00 2.63 -23.04
CA VAL A 44 -6.90 2.01 -21.73
C VAL A 44 -8.08 1.05 -21.54
N ALA A 45 -7.78 -0.23 -21.32
CA ALA A 45 -8.80 -1.22 -20.98
C ALA A 45 -8.91 -1.37 -19.47
N VAL A 46 -10.05 -0.99 -18.91
CA VAL A 46 -10.42 -1.32 -17.52
C VAL A 46 -10.99 -2.74 -17.52
N ILE A 47 -10.34 -3.66 -16.85
CA ILE A 47 -10.76 -5.07 -16.83
C ILE A 47 -10.81 -5.58 -15.40
N GLY A 48 -11.90 -6.23 -15.05
CA GLY A 48 -12.10 -6.83 -13.73
C GLY A 48 -13.50 -6.57 -13.16
N PRO A 49 -13.94 -7.41 -12.20
CA PRO A 49 -15.27 -7.31 -11.60
C PRO A 49 -15.47 -6.02 -10.81
N LEU A 50 -14.39 -5.37 -10.37
CA LEU A 50 -14.43 -4.14 -9.59
C LEU A 50 -14.27 -2.87 -10.44
N GLY A 51 -14.08 -3.02 -11.77
CA GLY A 51 -13.85 -1.89 -12.69
C GLY A 51 -15.10 -1.05 -12.98
N ASN A 52 -16.27 -1.66 -12.98
CA ASN A 52 -17.54 -0.97 -13.28
C ASN A 52 -18.60 -1.24 -12.22
N THR A 53 -18.26 -0.98 -10.95
CA THR A 53 -19.18 -1.05 -9.82
C THR A 53 -19.09 0.21 -8.98
N ARG A 54 -20.24 0.82 -8.69
CA ARG A 54 -20.34 2.01 -7.85
C ARG A 54 -20.40 1.64 -6.38
N SER A 55 -21.09 0.53 -6.05
CA SER A 55 -21.34 0.10 -4.68
C SER A 55 -20.09 -0.26 -3.88
N ASN A 56 -18.99 -0.57 -4.56
CA ASN A 56 -17.72 -0.97 -3.92
C ASN A 56 -16.84 0.22 -3.49
N MET A 57 -17.03 1.39 -4.08
CA MET A 57 -16.14 2.55 -3.89
C MET A 57 -16.07 3.07 -2.45
N PRO A 58 -17.20 3.21 -1.72
CA PRO A 58 -17.18 3.83 -0.39
C PRO A 58 -16.78 2.89 0.75
N GLY A 59 -16.60 1.59 0.51
CA GLY A 59 -16.24 0.60 1.54
C GLY A 59 -17.41 0.20 2.44
N THR A 60 -17.16 -0.74 3.36
CA THR A 60 -18.18 -1.38 4.23
C THR A 60 -18.87 -0.38 5.17
N TRP A 61 -18.11 0.51 5.79
CA TRP A 61 -18.60 1.38 6.87
C TRP A 61 -19.32 2.64 6.39
N SER A 62 -19.72 2.68 5.15
CA SER A 62 -20.42 3.81 4.53
C SER A 62 -21.96 3.63 4.59
N VAL A 63 -22.51 3.45 5.78
CA VAL A 63 -23.92 3.07 6.02
C VAL A 63 -24.93 4.04 5.40
N ALA A 64 -24.62 5.34 5.37
CA ALA A 64 -25.49 6.38 4.81
C ALA A 64 -25.12 6.77 3.37
N ALA A 65 -24.21 6.04 2.71
CA ALA A 65 -23.81 6.34 1.36
C ALA A 65 -24.91 6.07 0.34
N ARG A 66 -25.11 7.01 -0.58
CA ARG A 66 -26.00 6.83 -1.74
C ARG A 66 -25.17 6.30 -2.91
N LEU A 67 -25.19 4.98 -3.06
CA LEU A 67 -24.26 4.26 -3.92
C LEU A 67 -24.37 4.60 -5.41
N ASP A 68 -25.50 5.14 -5.85
CA ASP A 68 -25.73 5.55 -7.23
C ASP A 68 -25.19 6.96 -7.58
N ASP A 69 -24.78 7.73 -6.55
CA ASP A 69 -24.35 9.13 -6.74
C ASP A 69 -22.86 9.24 -7.18
N TYR A 70 -22.11 8.13 -7.20
CA TYR A 70 -20.69 8.16 -7.55
C TYR A 70 -20.40 7.35 -8.82
N PRO A 71 -19.41 7.76 -9.63
CA PRO A 71 -19.03 6.95 -10.78
C PRO A 71 -18.28 5.68 -10.36
N SER A 72 -18.40 4.62 -11.15
CA SER A 72 -17.47 3.51 -11.13
C SER A 72 -16.09 3.96 -11.65
N LEU A 73 -15.06 3.13 -11.46
CA LEU A 73 -13.72 3.43 -12.01
C LEU A 73 -13.80 3.66 -13.54
N TYR A 74 -14.48 2.79 -14.26
CA TYR A 74 -14.67 2.92 -15.70
C TYR A 74 -15.35 4.24 -16.09
N GLU A 75 -16.45 4.59 -15.45
CA GLU A 75 -17.20 5.81 -15.71
C GLU A 75 -16.37 7.06 -15.40
N GLY A 76 -15.70 7.10 -14.24
CA GLY A 76 -14.87 8.22 -13.84
C GLY A 76 -13.66 8.44 -14.75
N LEU A 77 -12.96 7.37 -15.14
CA LEU A 77 -11.86 7.48 -16.11
C LEU A 77 -12.35 7.99 -17.47
N LYS A 78 -13.50 7.53 -17.94
CA LYS A 78 -14.09 8.00 -19.20
C LYS A 78 -14.47 9.48 -19.14
N GLU A 79 -15.07 9.92 -18.05
CA GLU A 79 -15.44 11.31 -17.83
C GLU A 79 -14.22 12.23 -17.76
N MET A 80 -13.24 11.92 -16.90
CA MET A 80 -12.09 12.78 -16.66
C MET A 80 -11.16 12.91 -17.88
N THR A 81 -11.10 11.89 -18.73
CA THR A 81 -10.28 11.93 -19.93
C THR A 81 -10.94 12.69 -21.10
N ALA A 82 -12.26 12.92 -21.02
CA ALA A 82 -13.03 13.69 -22.00
C ALA A 82 -12.75 13.29 -23.45
N GLY A 83 -12.61 11.97 -23.72
CA GLY A 83 -12.34 11.42 -25.06
C GLY A 83 -10.89 11.54 -25.56
N ARG A 84 -9.97 12.13 -24.79
CA ARG A 84 -8.53 12.14 -25.13
C ARG A 84 -7.90 10.76 -25.02
N VAL A 85 -8.42 9.93 -24.14
CA VAL A 85 -8.05 8.51 -23.97
C VAL A 85 -9.31 7.69 -24.26
N ASN A 86 -9.17 6.66 -25.09
CA ASN A 86 -10.26 5.72 -25.32
C ASN A 86 -10.31 4.73 -24.16
N ILE A 87 -11.34 4.85 -23.29
CA ILE A 87 -11.54 3.95 -22.16
C ILE A 87 -12.51 2.85 -22.55
N THR A 88 -12.06 1.61 -22.51
CA THR A 88 -12.88 0.41 -22.76
C THR A 88 -13.05 -0.42 -21.49
N TYR A 89 -14.06 -1.31 -21.46
CA TYR A 89 -14.34 -2.12 -20.28
C TYR A 89 -14.70 -3.55 -20.65
N ALA A 90 -14.25 -4.48 -19.82
CA ALA A 90 -14.77 -5.86 -19.76
C ALA A 90 -14.74 -6.36 -18.30
N LYS A 91 -15.77 -7.10 -17.90
CA LYS A 91 -15.83 -7.66 -16.54
C LYS A 91 -14.74 -8.75 -16.32
N GLY A 92 -14.53 -9.62 -17.27
CA GLY A 92 -13.49 -10.64 -17.30
C GLY A 92 -13.65 -11.82 -16.36
N SER A 93 -14.23 -11.60 -15.17
CA SER A 93 -14.59 -12.64 -14.20
C SER A 93 -15.72 -12.18 -13.30
N ASN A 94 -16.34 -13.09 -12.57
CA ASN A 94 -17.10 -12.73 -11.37
C ASN A 94 -16.14 -12.37 -10.22
N LEU A 95 -16.68 -11.84 -9.13
CA LEU A 95 -15.88 -11.51 -7.95
C LEU A 95 -15.24 -12.77 -7.34
N ILE A 96 -16.06 -13.82 -7.18
CA ILE A 96 -15.68 -15.14 -6.65
C ILE A 96 -16.27 -16.21 -7.56
N GLY A 97 -15.55 -17.30 -7.82
CA GLY A 97 -16.04 -18.39 -8.67
C GLY A 97 -17.27 -19.08 -8.07
N ASP A 98 -17.23 -19.40 -6.78
CA ASP A 98 -18.34 -20.00 -6.04
C ASP A 98 -19.45 -18.97 -5.77
N ALA A 99 -20.65 -19.20 -6.32
CA ALA A 99 -21.79 -18.30 -6.21
C ALA A 99 -22.30 -18.14 -4.75
N ALA A 100 -22.30 -19.23 -3.99
CA ALA A 100 -22.77 -19.19 -2.60
C ALA A 100 -21.77 -18.47 -1.69
N TYR A 101 -20.48 -18.54 -1.99
CA TYR A 101 -19.47 -17.73 -1.31
C TYR A 101 -19.59 -16.26 -1.72
N GLU A 102 -19.80 -15.96 -3.00
CA GLU A 102 -19.99 -14.56 -3.46
C GLU A 102 -21.22 -13.92 -2.82
N GLU A 103 -22.31 -14.66 -2.68
CA GLU A 103 -23.52 -14.17 -1.96
C GLU A 103 -23.20 -13.79 -0.51
N ARG A 104 -22.46 -14.64 0.22
CA ARG A 104 -22.01 -14.32 1.59
C ARG A 104 -21.05 -13.13 1.64
N ALA A 105 -20.21 -12.97 0.61
CA ALA A 105 -19.21 -11.91 0.50
C ALA A 105 -19.77 -10.57 -0.01
N THR A 106 -21.08 -10.50 -0.29
CA THR A 106 -21.76 -9.31 -0.80
C THR A 106 -23.11 -9.08 -0.08
N LEU A 107 -23.19 -9.46 1.19
CA LEU A 107 -24.37 -9.23 2.02
C LEU A 107 -24.74 -7.75 2.13
N PHE A 108 -25.87 -7.44 2.72
CA PHE A 108 -26.42 -6.09 2.92
C PHE A 108 -26.74 -5.31 1.63
N GLY A 109 -27.06 -6.01 0.54
CA GLY A 109 -27.56 -5.40 -0.70
C GLY A 109 -26.48 -4.76 -1.56
N ARG A 110 -25.21 -4.96 -1.26
CA ARG A 110 -24.06 -4.49 -2.08
C ARG A 110 -23.65 -5.50 -3.14
N SER A 111 -24.63 -6.11 -3.81
CA SER A 111 -24.35 -7.00 -4.92
C SER A 111 -23.53 -6.29 -5.99
N LEU A 112 -22.49 -6.97 -6.48
CA LEU A 112 -21.68 -6.48 -7.60
C LEU A 112 -22.20 -6.96 -8.96
N GLY A 113 -23.44 -7.49 -8.98
CA GLY A 113 -24.07 -7.99 -10.21
C GLY A 113 -23.34 -9.20 -10.76
N ARG A 114 -23.54 -10.38 -10.15
CA ARG A 114 -22.98 -11.63 -10.69
C ARG A 114 -23.44 -11.84 -12.14
N ASP A 115 -22.51 -12.16 -13.02
CA ASP A 115 -22.78 -12.48 -14.41
C ASP A 115 -23.05 -13.98 -14.52
N ASN A 116 -24.07 -14.36 -15.27
CA ASN A 116 -24.46 -15.75 -15.47
C ASN A 116 -23.75 -16.43 -16.63
N ARG A 117 -22.93 -15.70 -17.38
CA ARG A 117 -22.06 -16.28 -18.40
C ARG A 117 -21.00 -17.18 -17.75
N THR A 118 -20.49 -18.10 -18.50
CA THR A 118 -19.37 -18.95 -18.06
C THR A 118 -18.10 -18.13 -17.85
N ASP A 119 -17.21 -18.59 -16.99
CA ASP A 119 -15.90 -17.97 -16.79
C ASP A 119 -15.12 -17.84 -18.10
N LYS A 120 -15.27 -18.82 -19.00
CA LYS A 120 -14.67 -18.77 -20.33
C LYS A 120 -15.19 -17.63 -21.20
N GLU A 121 -16.50 -17.43 -21.23
CA GLU A 121 -17.10 -16.34 -22.02
C GLU A 121 -16.69 -14.97 -21.51
N LEU A 122 -16.63 -14.80 -20.17
CA LEU A 122 -16.16 -13.58 -19.54
C LEU A 122 -14.67 -13.32 -19.85
N LEU A 123 -13.85 -14.35 -19.78
CA LEU A 123 -12.43 -14.28 -20.08
C LEU A 123 -12.18 -13.98 -21.57
N ASP A 124 -12.88 -14.65 -22.48
CA ASP A 124 -12.74 -14.42 -23.92
C ASP A 124 -13.10 -12.96 -24.31
N GLU A 125 -14.16 -12.39 -23.71
CA GLU A 125 -14.51 -10.98 -23.88
C GLU A 125 -13.39 -10.06 -23.36
N ALA A 126 -12.86 -10.33 -22.18
CA ALA A 126 -11.78 -9.55 -21.58
C ALA A 126 -10.52 -9.56 -22.45
N LEU A 127 -10.12 -10.73 -22.96
CA LEU A 127 -8.96 -10.86 -23.84
C LEU A 127 -9.17 -10.14 -25.18
N LYS A 128 -10.40 -10.15 -25.72
CA LYS A 128 -10.75 -9.37 -26.91
C LYS A 128 -10.61 -7.87 -26.66
N VAL A 129 -11.10 -7.37 -25.53
CA VAL A 129 -10.96 -5.96 -25.15
C VAL A 129 -9.50 -5.61 -24.90
N ALA A 130 -8.76 -6.47 -24.19
CA ALA A 130 -7.33 -6.29 -23.90
C ALA A 130 -6.48 -6.21 -25.18
N SER A 131 -6.81 -6.98 -26.21
CA SER A 131 -6.05 -7.00 -27.46
C SER A 131 -6.04 -5.64 -28.18
N GLY A 132 -7.11 -4.87 -28.04
CA GLY A 132 -7.24 -3.51 -28.61
C GLY A 132 -6.67 -2.39 -27.75
N ALA A 133 -6.13 -2.71 -26.57
CA ALA A 133 -5.63 -1.72 -25.64
C ALA A 133 -4.11 -1.50 -25.76
N ASP A 134 -3.65 -0.31 -25.38
CA ASP A 134 -2.23 0.01 -25.19
C ASP A 134 -1.76 -0.36 -23.78
N VAL A 135 -2.67 -0.25 -22.78
CA VAL A 135 -2.43 -0.62 -21.39
C VAL A 135 -3.72 -1.17 -20.76
N ILE A 136 -3.56 -2.09 -19.82
CA ILE A 136 -4.65 -2.72 -19.08
C ILE A 136 -4.61 -2.21 -17.64
N VAL A 137 -5.74 -1.69 -17.14
CA VAL A 137 -5.99 -1.39 -15.72
C VAL A 137 -6.84 -2.53 -15.17
N ALA A 138 -6.22 -3.46 -14.48
CA ALA A 138 -6.87 -4.62 -13.89
C ALA A 138 -7.47 -4.23 -12.52
N ALA A 139 -8.78 -4.05 -12.44
CA ALA A 139 -9.51 -3.66 -11.24
C ALA A 139 -9.98 -4.90 -10.47
N LEU A 140 -9.12 -5.37 -9.56
CA LEU A 140 -9.25 -6.65 -8.88
C LEU A 140 -9.11 -6.51 -7.36
N GLY A 141 -9.44 -7.59 -6.64
CA GLY A 141 -9.28 -7.69 -5.19
C GLY A 141 -10.54 -8.10 -4.47
N GLU A 142 -10.81 -7.45 -3.34
CA GLU A 142 -11.98 -7.74 -2.48
C GLU A 142 -13.14 -6.78 -2.77
N SER A 143 -14.36 -7.27 -2.55
CA SER A 143 -15.49 -6.36 -2.35
C SER A 143 -15.41 -5.68 -0.98
N SER A 144 -16.12 -4.57 -0.83
CA SER A 144 -16.22 -3.86 0.45
C SER A 144 -16.71 -4.76 1.59
N GLU A 145 -17.61 -5.71 1.31
CA GLU A 145 -18.18 -6.62 2.30
C GLU A 145 -17.27 -7.82 2.64
N MET A 146 -16.18 -8.04 1.87
CA MET A 146 -15.19 -9.07 2.20
C MET A 146 -14.26 -8.67 3.33
N SER A 147 -14.25 -7.40 3.74
CA SER A 147 -13.50 -6.88 4.89
C SER A 147 -14.42 -6.07 5.80
N GLY A 148 -14.14 -6.04 7.09
CA GLY A 148 -14.97 -5.38 8.10
C GLY A 148 -15.48 -6.37 9.13
N GLU A 149 -16.60 -6.03 9.79
CA GLU A 149 -17.17 -6.84 10.83
C GLU A 149 -17.68 -8.19 10.30
N SER A 150 -17.35 -9.26 11.00
CA SER A 150 -17.73 -10.65 10.64
C SER A 150 -17.24 -11.14 9.28
N SER A 151 -16.18 -10.52 8.72
CA SER A 151 -15.66 -10.82 7.38
C SER A 151 -14.25 -11.40 7.40
N SER A 152 -13.96 -12.31 8.35
CA SER A 152 -12.67 -13.00 8.42
C SER A 152 -12.50 -13.97 7.26
N ARG A 153 -11.27 -14.03 6.70
CA ARG A 153 -10.87 -14.94 5.63
C ARG A 153 -9.68 -15.80 6.06
N THR A 154 -9.67 -17.05 5.63
CA THR A 154 -8.54 -17.98 5.87
C THR A 154 -7.52 -17.94 4.73
N ASP A 155 -7.96 -17.64 3.51
CA ASP A 155 -7.11 -17.31 2.37
C ASP A 155 -7.12 -15.79 2.17
N LEU A 156 -5.96 -15.18 2.15
CA LEU A 156 -5.77 -13.73 1.97
C LEU A 156 -5.26 -13.37 0.57
N GLY A 157 -5.34 -14.29 -0.39
CA GLY A 157 -5.06 -14.01 -1.80
C GLY A 157 -6.19 -13.24 -2.50
N ILE A 158 -5.90 -12.73 -3.67
CA ILE A 158 -6.94 -12.33 -4.65
C ILE A 158 -7.75 -13.58 -5.01
N PRO A 159 -9.10 -13.51 -5.09
CA PRO A 159 -9.91 -14.67 -5.43
C PRO A 159 -9.45 -15.38 -6.71
N ASP A 160 -9.43 -16.71 -6.70
CA ASP A 160 -8.83 -17.56 -7.75
C ASP A 160 -9.30 -17.22 -9.16
N VAL A 161 -10.60 -16.95 -9.34
CA VAL A 161 -11.16 -16.60 -10.64
C VAL A 161 -10.60 -15.28 -11.18
N GLN A 162 -10.35 -14.32 -10.31
CA GLN A 162 -9.69 -13.03 -10.64
C GLN A 162 -8.20 -13.24 -10.90
N ARG A 163 -7.56 -14.15 -10.15
CA ARG A 163 -6.18 -14.52 -10.37
C ARG A 163 -5.99 -15.14 -11.75
N THR A 164 -6.86 -16.08 -12.15
CA THR A 164 -6.88 -16.69 -13.49
C THR A 164 -7.02 -15.61 -14.57
N LEU A 165 -7.90 -14.62 -14.37
CA LEU A 165 -8.03 -13.48 -15.27
C LEU A 165 -6.71 -12.69 -15.37
N LEU A 166 -6.10 -12.34 -14.24
CA LEU A 166 -4.85 -11.57 -14.21
C LEU A 166 -3.71 -12.29 -14.95
N GLU A 167 -3.57 -13.60 -14.76
CA GLU A 167 -2.60 -14.42 -15.47
C GLU A 167 -2.81 -14.40 -16.99
N ALA A 168 -4.07 -14.45 -17.42
CA ALA A 168 -4.40 -14.40 -18.83
C ALA A 168 -4.14 -13.01 -19.44
N LEU A 169 -4.41 -11.94 -18.69
CA LEU A 169 -4.11 -10.56 -19.10
C LEU A 169 -2.60 -10.34 -19.27
N LEU A 170 -1.79 -10.83 -18.35
CA LEU A 170 -0.32 -10.74 -18.45
C LEU A 170 0.21 -11.48 -19.69
N LYS A 171 -0.39 -12.63 -20.08
CA LYS A 171 -0.02 -13.38 -21.29
C LYS A 171 -0.32 -12.63 -22.59
N THR A 172 -1.15 -11.57 -22.57
CA THR A 172 -1.39 -10.74 -23.76
C THR A 172 -0.15 -9.97 -24.21
N GLY A 173 0.87 -9.85 -23.33
CA GLY A 173 2.07 -9.04 -23.58
C GLY A 173 1.82 -7.55 -23.61
N LYS A 174 0.73 -7.07 -23.00
CA LYS A 174 0.42 -5.67 -22.76
C LYS A 174 0.86 -5.25 -21.35
N PRO A 175 1.22 -3.97 -21.12
CA PRO A 175 1.42 -3.47 -19.77
C PRO A 175 0.15 -3.63 -18.93
N VAL A 176 0.28 -4.17 -17.72
CA VAL A 176 -0.83 -4.35 -16.78
C VAL A 176 -0.55 -3.55 -15.51
N VAL A 177 -1.51 -2.73 -15.10
CA VAL A 177 -1.55 -2.07 -13.80
C VAL A 177 -2.60 -2.76 -12.94
N LEU A 178 -2.20 -3.42 -11.88
CA LEU A 178 -3.13 -3.94 -10.88
C LEU A 178 -3.60 -2.79 -10.00
N THR A 179 -4.86 -2.37 -10.16
CA THR A 179 -5.55 -1.47 -9.26
C THR A 179 -6.28 -2.32 -8.22
N LEU A 180 -5.66 -2.44 -7.04
CA LEU A 180 -6.06 -3.38 -6.01
C LEU A 180 -7.07 -2.75 -5.05
N PHE A 181 -8.27 -3.31 -5.00
CA PHE A 181 -9.29 -2.98 -4.00
C PHE A 181 -9.21 -3.97 -2.85
N THR A 182 -9.06 -3.49 -1.63
CA THR A 182 -9.04 -4.33 -0.42
C THR A 182 -9.23 -3.48 0.83
N GLY A 183 -9.77 -4.06 1.90
CA GLY A 183 -9.84 -3.43 3.23
C GLY A 183 -8.81 -4.01 4.20
N ARG A 184 -7.90 -4.88 3.74
CA ARG A 184 -6.90 -5.55 4.56
C ARG A 184 -5.61 -5.81 3.78
N PRO A 185 -4.47 -6.12 4.45
CA PRO A 185 -3.30 -6.70 3.78
C PRO A 185 -3.64 -8.05 3.14
N LEU A 186 -3.28 -8.20 1.86
CA LEU A 186 -3.39 -9.45 1.13
C LEU A 186 -2.01 -10.09 0.94
N THR A 187 -1.98 -11.40 0.66
CA THR A 187 -0.77 -12.12 0.24
C THR A 187 -0.59 -11.93 -1.26
N LEU A 188 0.30 -11.03 -1.65
CA LEU A 188 0.50 -10.61 -3.05
C LEU A 188 1.85 -11.04 -3.62
N THR A 189 2.45 -12.11 -3.09
CA THR A 189 3.82 -12.53 -3.48
C THR A 189 3.91 -12.80 -4.97
N TRP A 190 2.96 -13.49 -5.55
CA TRP A 190 2.96 -13.74 -6.98
C TRP A 190 2.71 -12.47 -7.81
N GLU A 191 1.77 -11.61 -7.38
CA GLU A 191 1.50 -10.33 -8.04
C GLU A 191 2.74 -9.45 -8.03
N GLN A 192 3.47 -9.42 -6.89
CA GLN A 192 4.73 -8.71 -6.76
C GLN A 192 5.78 -9.21 -7.76
N GLU A 193 5.82 -10.51 -8.04
CA GLU A 193 6.78 -11.08 -8.98
C GLU A 193 6.42 -10.81 -10.45
N HIS A 194 5.12 -10.86 -10.79
CA HIS A 194 4.68 -10.93 -12.19
C HIS A 194 4.04 -9.65 -12.73
N VAL A 195 3.44 -8.81 -11.88
CA VAL A 195 2.76 -7.59 -12.32
C VAL A 195 3.73 -6.41 -12.27
N PRO A 196 3.90 -5.63 -13.35
CA PRO A 196 4.87 -4.54 -13.39
C PRO A 196 4.47 -3.32 -12.54
N ALA A 197 3.17 -3.10 -12.31
CA ALA A 197 2.70 -1.99 -11.47
C ALA A 197 1.50 -2.39 -10.63
N ILE A 198 1.55 -2.07 -9.32
CA ILE A 198 0.50 -2.38 -8.33
C ILE A 198 0.17 -1.10 -7.56
N LEU A 199 -1.05 -0.63 -7.70
CA LEU A 199 -1.61 0.50 -6.96
C LEU A 199 -2.71 0.00 -6.03
N ASN A 200 -2.47 0.05 -4.73
CA ASN A 200 -3.47 -0.28 -3.71
C ASN A 200 -4.34 0.95 -3.45
N VAL A 201 -5.62 0.84 -3.77
CA VAL A 201 -6.58 1.95 -3.70
C VAL A 201 -7.57 1.83 -2.53
N TRP A 202 -7.46 0.76 -1.74
CA TRP A 202 -8.38 0.49 -0.65
C TRP A 202 -9.85 0.58 -1.11
N PHE A 203 -10.67 1.33 -0.34
CA PHE A 203 -12.01 1.80 -0.69
C PHE A 203 -12.00 3.32 -0.51
N GLY A 204 -11.74 4.05 -1.60
CA GLY A 204 -11.38 5.48 -1.56
C GLY A 204 -12.57 6.45 -1.37
N GLY A 205 -13.81 5.95 -1.21
CA GLY A 205 -14.99 6.79 -1.01
C GLY A 205 -15.64 7.28 -2.30
N SER A 206 -16.48 8.30 -2.17
CA SER A 206 -17.32 8.83 -3.26
C SER A 206 -16.53 9.37 -4.46
N GLU A 207 -15.37 9.94 -4.23
CA GLU A 207 -14.51 10.52 -5.28
C GLU A 207 -13.37 9.59 -5.71
N ALA A 208 -13.42 8.30 -5.31
CA ALA A 208 -12.35 7.34 -5.54
C ALA A 208 -12.02 7.17 -7.03
N ALA A 209 -13.02 7.14 -7.90
CA ALA A 209 -12.82 6.94 -9.33
C ALA A 209 -11.94 8.04 -9.95
N TYR A 210 -12.19 9.30 -9.59
CA TYR A 210 -11.40 10.45 -10.05
C TYR A 210 -10.01 10.44 -9.41
N ALA A 211 -9.92 10.17 -8.10
CA ALA A 211 -8.67 10.08 -7.39
C ALA A 211 -7.74 8.98 -7.95
N ILE A 212 -8.29 7.81 -8.28
CA ILE A 212 -7.54 6.74 -8.95
C ILE A 212 -7.04 7.22 -10.31
N GLY A 213 -7.89 7.88 -11.09
CA GLY A 213 -7.50 8.45 -12.39
C GLY A 213 -6.39 9.47 -12.27
N ASP A 214 -6.48 10.42 -11.32
CA ASP A 214 -5.45 11.43 -11.05
C ASP A 214 -4.08 10.78 -10.75
N VAL A 215 -4.07 9.70 -9.96
CA VAL A 215 -2.84 8.94 -9.70
C VAL A 215 -2.41 8.17 -10.95
N LEU A 216 -3.29 7.42 -11.61
CA LEU A 216 -2.93 6.64 -12.80
C LEU A 216 -2.32 7.51 -13.91
N PHE A 217 -2.86 8.71 -14.16
CA PHE A 217 -2.37 9.62 -15.18
C PHE A 217 -1.32 10.63 -14.69
N GLY A 218 -0.95 10.58 -13.41
CA GLY A 218 0.14 11.37 -12.83
C GLY A 218 -0.20 12.83 -12.59
N ASP A 219 -1.49 13.20 -12.51
CA ASP A 219 -1.93 14.53 -12.03
C ASP A 219 -1.66 14.65 -10.53
N VAL A 220 -1.71 13.53 -9.81
CA VAL A 220 -1.28 13.40 -8.41
C VAL A 220 -0.14 12.38 -8.32
N ASN A 221 0.95 12.78 -7.68
CA ASN A 221 2.03 11.86 -7.33
C ASN A 221 1.64 11.10 -6.06
N PRO A 222 1.58 9.74 -6.05
CA PRO A 222 1.20 8.96 -4.88
C PRO A 222 2.15 9.23 -3.71
N SER A 223 1.59 9.35 -2.52
CA SER A 223 2.32 9.64 -1.28
C SER A 223 1.79 8.87 -0.08
N GLY A 224 0.78 8.02 -0.27
CA GLY A 224 0.24 7.17 0.78
C GLY A 224 1.26 6.15 1.27
N LYS A 225 1.15 5.80 2.55
CA LYS A 225 2.00 4.78 3.21
C LYS A 225 1.13 3.72 3.85
N LEU A 226 1.59 2.47 3.81
CA LEU A 226 0.90 1.36 4.44
C LEU A 226 0.81 1.54 5.96
N THR A 227 -0.38 1.43 6.48
CA THR A 227 -0.67 1.46 7.93
C THR A 227 -0.71 0.06 8.56
N MET A 228 -0.46 -0.97 7.76
CA MET A 228 -0.33 -2.36 8.17
C MET A 228 0.77 -3.05 7.37
N THR A 229 1.37 -4.07 7.97
CA THR A 229 2.37 -4.93 7.33
C THR A 229 1.68 -5.93 6.39
N PHE A 230 2.14 -6.07 5.16
CA PHE A 230 1.66 -7.06 4.19
C PHE A 230 2.51 -8.33 4.26
N PRO A 231 1.92 -9.50 4.55
CA PRO A 231 2.66 -10.75 4.63
C PRO A 231 2.97 -11.32 3.23
N LYS A 232 4.02 -12.12 3.14
CA LYS A 232 4.28 -12.97 1.96
C LYS A 232 3.33 -14.16 1.93
N ASN A 233 2.95 -14.65 3.10
CA ASN A 233 2.24 -15.90 3.29
C ASN A 233 1.35 -15.82 4.53
N VAL A 234 0.18 -16.46 4.50
CA VAL A 234 -0.76 -16.53 5.65
C VAL A 234 -0.09 -17.12 6.88
N GLY A 235 0.85 -18.07 6.71
CA GLY A 235 1.59 -18.69 7.81
C GLY A 235 2.48 -17.74 8.62
N GLN A 236 2.78 -16.54 8.10
CA GLN A 236 3.53 -15.52 8.84
C GLN A 236 2.66 -14.73 9.84
N ILE A 237 1.33 -14.83 9.76
CA ILE A 237 0.42 -14.04 10.59
C ILE A 237 0.30 -14.66 12.00
N PRO A 238 0.37 -13.83 13.06
CA PRO A 238 0.40 -12.36 13.09
C PRO A 238 1.80 -11.78 12.78
N LEU A 239 1.85 -10.77 11.91
CA LEU A 239 3.09 -10.12 11.49
C LEU A 239 3.05 -8.61 11.81
N PHE A 240 3.74 -8.21 12.89
CA PHE A 240 3.79 -6.83 13.36
C PHE A 240 5.15 -6.21 13.12
N TYR A 241 5.20 -4.97 12.62
CA TYR A 241 6.47 -4.23 12.47
C TYR A 241 7.18 -3.99 13.82
N ASN A 242 6.39 -3.90 14.90
CA ASN A 242 6.84 -3.67 16.28
C ASN A 242 6.85 -4.96 17.12
N HIS A 243 7.10 -6.10 16.51
CA HIS A 243 7.17 -7.36 17.22
C HIS A 243 8.26 -7.34 18.31
N LYS A 244 8.12 -8.20 19.31
CA LYS A 244 9.14 -8.43 20.32
C LYS A 244 10.09 -9.54 19.86
N ASN A 245 11.34 -9.46 20.28
CA ASN A 245 12.28 -10.55 20.08
C ASN A 245 11.81 -11.81 20.79
N THR A 246 12.04 -12.95 20.15
CA THR A 246 11.96 -14.28 20.79
C THR A 246 13.24 -14.57 21.56
N GLY A 247 13.28 -15.70 22.30
CA GLY A 247 14.50 -16.11 23.02
C GLY A 247 15.70 -16.43 22.12
N ARG A 248 15.44 -16.72 20.82
CA ARG A 248 16.47 -17.01 19.81
C ARG A 248 16.13 -16.33 18.48
N PRO A 249 16.20 -14.99 18.41
CA PRO A 249 15.92 -14.29 17.18
C PRO A 249 16.94 -14.65 16.11
N LEU A 250 16.50 -14.66 14.86
CA LEU A 250 17.38 -14.76 13.72
C LEU A 250 18.20 -13.47 13.58
N ALA A 251 19.49 -13.58 13.26
CA ALA A 251 20.32 -12.42 13.00
C ALA A 251 19.86 -11.70 11.73
N ALA A 252 19.93 -10.37 11.71
CA ALA A 252 19.57 -9.56 10.55
C ALA A 252 20.36 -10.01 9.31
N GLY A 253 19.66 -10.11 8.18
CA GLY A 253 20.25 -10.54 6.90
C GLY A 253 20.35 -12.07 6.72
N ASN A 254 20.06 -12.87 7.74
CA ASN A 254 19.96 -14.31 7.58
C ASN A 254 18.51 -14.70 7.26
N TRP A 255 18.36 -15.66 6.36
CA TRP A 255 17.06 -16.23 6.07
C TRP A 255 16.72 -17.39 7.02
N PHE A 256 17.68 -18.30 7.25
CA PHE A 256 17.48 -19.52 8.02
C PHE A 256 18.71 -19.85 8.86
N GLU A 257 18.47 -20.24 10.11
CA GLU A 257 19.44 -20.84 10.99
C GLU A 257 18.71 -21.84 11.90
N LYS A 258 19.21 -23.08 11.96
CA LYS A 258 18.59 -24.12 12.80
C LYS A 258 18.58 -23.71 14.27
N PHE A 259 17.45 -23.95 14.95
CA PHE A 259 17.19 -23.58 16.35
C PHE A 259 16.98 -22.07 16.60
N ARG A 260 16.75 -21.27 15.54
CA ARG A 260 16.31 -19.87 15.62
C ARG A 260 14.82 -19.77 15.30
N SER A 261 14.25 -18.59 15.57
CA SER A 261 12.87 -18.26 15.20
C SER A 261 12.81 -17.88 13.73
N ASN A 262 12.57 -18.85 12.86
CA ASN A 262 12.42 -18.70 11.42
C ASN A 262 11.50 -19.80 10.84
N TYR A 263 11.05 -19.61 9.62
CA TYR A 263 10.29 -20.57 8.84
C TYR A 263 11.24 -21.41 7.96
N LEU A 264 10.75 -22.54 7.45
CA LEU A 264 11.52 -23.39 6.52
C LEU A 264 11.41 -22.94 5.07
N ASP A 265 10.32 -22.29 4.70
CA ASP A 265 9.85 -22.08 3.33
C ASP A 265 9.65 -20.60 2.97
N VAL A 266 9.74 -19.69 3.94
CA VAL A 266 9.65 -18.25 3.77
C VAL A 266 10.57 -17.56 4.79
N ASP A 267 11.17 -16.43 4.42
CA ASP A 267 11.93 -15.63 5.38
C ASP A 267 11.01 -14.88 6.36
N ASN A 268 11.58 -14.26 7.38
CA ASN A 268 10.82 -13.53 8.39
C ASN A 268 10.36 -12.13 7.93
N GLU A 269 10.87 -11.66 6.79
CA GLU A 269 10.56 -10.32 6.31
C GLU A 269 9.18 -10.25 5.68
N PRO A 270 8.47 -9.13 5.82
CA PRO A 270 7.19 -8.92 5.15
C PRO A 270 7.37 -8.79 3.62
N LEU A 271 6.27 -8.93 2.89
CA LEU A 271 6.23 -8.55 1.47
C LEU A 271 6.36 -7.03 1.32
N TYR A 272 5.53 -6.28 2.07
CA TYR A 272 5.63 -4.83 2.20
C TYR A 272 5.60 -4.45 3.69
N PRO A 273 6.61 -3.70 4.16
CA PRO A 273 6.67 -3.32 5.57
C PRO A 273 5.65 -2.23 5.92
N PHE A 274 5.33 -2.08 7.19
CA PHE A 274 4.58 -0.93 7.70
C PHE A 274 5.27 0.39 7.28
N GLY A 275 4.48 1.36 6.89
CA GLY A 275 4.98 2.66 6.43
C GLY A 275 5.48 2.69 4.99
N TYR A 276 5.50 1.57 4.28
CA TYR A 276 5.93 1.48 2.89
C TYR A 276 4.96 2.15 1.92
N GLY A 277 5.49 2.73 0.87
CA GLY A 277 4.78 3.28 -0.27
C GLY A 277 5.74 4.02 -1.19
N LEU A 278 5.63 3.73 -2.50
CA LEU A 278 6.43 4.36 -3.54
C LEU A 278 5.84 5.69 -4.00
N SER A 279 6.64 6.44 -4.73
CA SER A 279 6.28 7.70 -5.38
C SER A 279 6.74 7.67 -6.84
N TYR A 280 6.24 8.57 -7.68
CA TYR A 280 6.77 8.80 -9.04
C TYR A 280 8.08 9.60 -9.04
N THR A 281 8.60 9.92 -7.85
CA THR A 281 9.91 10.50 -7.62
C THR A 281 10.69 9.68 -6.59
N THR A 282 11.92 10.07 -6.30
CA THR A 282 12.79 9.37 -5.34
C THR A 282 13.25 10.33 -4.26
N PHE A 283 13.40 9.82 -3.03
CA PHE A 283 13.86 10.60 -1.89
C PHE A 283 15.11 9.98 -1.29
N GLN A 284 16.02 10.83 -0.86
CA GLN A 284 17.24 10.45 -0.17
C GLN A 284 17.30 11.11 1.19
N TYR A 285 17.76 10.36 2.19
CA TYR A 285 17.91 10.81 3.55
C TYR A 285 19.40 10.99 3.89
N SER A 286 19.75 12.10 4.55
CA SER A 286 21.05 12.24 5.20
C SER A 286 21.19 11.30 6.38
N ASP A 287 22.36 11.17 6.94
CA ASP A 287 22.53 10.57 8.27
C ASP A 287 21.81 11.39 9.33
N ILE A 288 21.45 10.76 10.46
CA ILE A 288 20.77 11.38 11.57
C ILE A 288 21.77 12.17 12.42
N ALA A 289 21.51 13.46 12.62
CA ALA A 289 22.23 14.27 13.61
C ALA A 289 21.38 14.39 14.89
N LEU A 290 21.96 14.01 16.03
CA LEU A 290 21.37 14.25 17.34
C LEU A 290 21.99 15.52 17.93
N SER A 291 21.15 16.43 18.46
CA SER A 291 21.64 17.65 19.14
C SER A 291 22.49 17.32 20.37
N THR A 292 22.19 16.21 21.01
CA THR A 292 23.05 15.54 22.00
C THR A 292 22.80 14.03 21.95
N PRO A 293 23.85 13.20 21.95
CA PRO A 293 23.70 11.74 21.99
C PRO A 293 23.40 11.19 23.39
N VAL A 294 23.46 12.05 24.44
CA VAL A 294 23.18 11.68 25.83
C VAL A 294 22.24 12.71 26.44
N MET A 295 21.16 12.26 27.05
CA MET A 295 20.22 13.11 27.80
C MET A 295 19.90 12.53 29.17
N GLY A 296 19.54 13.37 30.12
CA GLY A 296 19.03 12.96 31.44
C GLY A 296 17.50 12.85 31.46
N GLN A 297 16.94 12.40 32.60
CA GLN A 297 15.50 12.18 32.81
C GLN A 297 14.64 13.47 32.66
N ASN A 298 15.24 14.66 32.76
CA ASN A 298 14.56 15.96 32.54
C ASN A 298 15.06 16.65 31.25
N GLY A 299 15.83 15.95 30.43
CA GLY A 299 16.43 16.50 29.22
C GLY A 299 15.62 16.23 27.96
N SER A 300 16.17 16.66 26.84
CA SER A 300 15.67 16.30 25.50
C SER A 300 16.80 16.33 24.51
N THR A 301 16.65 15.58 23.42
CA THR A 301 17.47 15.69 22.21
C THR A 301 16.59 15.95 21.00
N THR A 302 17.18 16.46 19.93
CA THR A 302 16.49 16.64 18.65
C THR A 302 17.21 15.79 17.62
N ALA A 303 16.49 14.86 16.99
CA ALA A 303 16.96 14.10 15.86
C ALA A 303 16.64 14.85 14.57
N VAL A 304 17.63 15.09 13.73
CA VAL A 304 17.53 15.90 12.51
C VAL A 304 18.00 15.08 11.32
N VAL A 305 17.23 15.11 10.22
CA VAL A 305 17.64 14.60 8.91
C VAL A 305 17.33 15.63 7.83
N THR A 306 18.09 15.59 6.75
CA THR A 306 17.76 16.30 5.51
C THR A 306 17.18 15.30 4.53
N VAL A 307 15.99 15.58 4.02
CA VAL A 307 15.32 14.78 2.98
C VAL A 307 15.42 15.55 1.67
N THR A 308 15.93 14.91 0.62
CA THR A 308 16.12 15.48 -0.71
C THR A 308 15.27 14.72 -1.73
N ASN A 309 14.48 15.42 -2.52
CA ASN A 309 13.84 14.86 -3.70
C ASN A 309 14.88 14.75 -4.82
N THR A 310 15.37 13.54 -5.08
CA THR A 310 16.42 13.28 -6.08
C THR A 310 15.86 12.96 -7.46
N GLY A 311 14.54 12.85 -7.60
CA GLY A 311 13.88 12.57 -8.86
C GLY A 311 13.54 13.82 -9.67
N LYS A 312 12.73 13.63 -10.71
CA LYS A 312 12.37 14.67 -11.70
C LYS A 312 10.96 15.23 -11.53
N ARG A 313 10.22 14.79 -10.53
CA ARG A 313 8.84 15.20 -10.26
C ARG A 313 8.74 15.74 -8.85
N ASP A 314 7.85 16.72 -8.67
CA ASP A 314 7.45 17.16 -7.34
C ASP A 314 6.73 16.02 -6.63
N GLY A 315 6.90 15.91 -5.29
CA GLY A 315 6.26 14.86 -4.53
C GLY A 315 6.28 15.11 -3.04
N ALA A 316 5.47 14.34 -2.32
CA ALA A 316 5.46 14.36 -0.88
C ALA A 316 6.06 13.05 -0.32
N GLU A 317 6.84 13.17 0.75
CA GLU A 317 7.39 12.06 1.51
C GLU A 317 6.86 12.10 2.94
N VAL A 318 6.63 10.92 3.54
CA VAL A 318 6.30 10.78 4.96
C VAL A 318 7.53 10.31 5.69
N VAL A 319 8.21 11.24 6.34
CA VAL A 319 9.40 10.98 7.16
C VAL A 319 8.96 10.38 8.48
N GLN A 320 9.44 9.19 8.83
CA GLN A 320 8.98 8.41 9.97
C GLN A 320 10.11 8.22 10.97
N LEU A 321 9.85 8.55 12.24
CA LEU A 321 10.75 8.34 13.38
C LEU A 321 10.37 7.04 14.09
N TYR A 322 11.31 6.12 14.19
CA TYR A 322 11.19 4.90 14.99
C TYR A 322 12.23 4.90 16.10
N ILE A 323 11.89 4.31 17.23
CA ILE A 323 12.81 4.12 18.35
C ILE A 323 12.79 2.67 18.79
N ARG A 324 13.97 2.14 19.10
CA ARG A 324 14.17 0.85 19.73
C ARG A 324 14.87 1.06 21.05
N ASP A 325 14.26 0.61 22.13
CA ASP A 325 14.90 0.41 23.41
C ASP A 325 15.70 -0.91 23.36
N LEU A 326 16.99 -0.86 23.61
CA LEU A 326 17.85 -2.04 23.45
C LEU A 326 17.74 -3.01 24.63
N VAL A 327 17.60 -2.49 25.85
CA VAL A 327 17.53 -3.28 27.08
C VAL A 327 16.59 -2.61 28.06
N GLY A 328 15.38 -3.11 28.22
CA GLY A 328 14.43 -2.70 29.25
C GLY A 328 14.20 -3.79 30.28
N SER A 329 13.59 -3.45 31.40
CA SER A 329 13.18 -4.39 32.47
C SER A 329 12.18 -5.45 31.97
N ILE A 330 11.45 -5.15 30.89
CA ILE A 330 10.63 -6.11 30.13
C ILE A 330 11.07 -6.13 28.66
N THR A 331 10.73 -7.20 27.94
CA THR A 331 11.03 -7.33 26.51
C THR A 331 10.41 -6.17 25.73
N ARG A 332 11.25 -5.39 25.04
CA ARG A 332 10.85 -4.25 24.25
C ARG A 332 10.64 -4.61 22.77
N PRO A 333 9.75 -3.90 22.05
CA PRO A 333 9.61 -4.06 20.61
C PRO A 333 10.93 -3.77 19.86
N VAL A 334 11.13 -4.44 18.74
CA VAL A 334 12.31 -4.20 17.88
C VAL A 334 12.35 -2.80 17.30
N ARG A 335 11.22 -2.12 17.24
CA ARG A 335 11.04 -0.69 16.90
C ARG A 335 9.62 -0.24 17.18
N GLU A 336 9.43 1.03 17.47
CA GLU A 336 8.13 1.65 17.66
C GLU A 336 8.08 2.97 16.90
N LEU A 337 7.03 3.21 16.11
CA LEU A 337 6.79 4.52 15.48
C LEU A 337 6.50 5.55 16.59
N LYS A 338 7.33 6.58 16.67
CA LYS A 338 7.22 7.65 17.71
C LYS A 338 6.87 9.01 17.11
N GLY A 339 6.96 9.16 15.80
CA GLY A 339 6.58 10.40 15.12
C GLY A 339 6.65 10.26 13.60
N PHE A 340 5.98 11.16 12.91
CA PHE A 340 6.10 11.29 11.46
C PHE A 340 5.80 12.72 11.02
N GLU A 341 6.37 13.12 9.88
CA GLU A 341 6.09 14.40 9.22
C GLU A 341 5.96 14.20 7.73
N LYS A 342 4.84 14.67 7.14
CA LYS A 342 4.64 14.68 5.69
C LYS A 342 5.20 15.98 5.12
N VAL A 343 6.19 15.87 4.24
CA VAL A 343 6.86 17.00 3.61
C VAL A 343 6.67 16.97 2.10
N PHE A 344 6.30 18.11 1.53
CA PHE A 344 6.27 18.28 0.08
C PHE A 344 7.60 18.90 -0.37
N LEU A 345 8.18 18.33 -1.46
CA LEU A 345 9.46 18.73 -2.04
C LEU A 345 9.33 18.84 -3.56
N LYS A 346 9.75 19.96 -4.11
CA LYS A 346 9.93 20.07 -5.56
C LYS A 346 11.08 19.18 -6.02
N ALA A 347 11.13 18.87 -7.31
CA ALA A 347 12.24 18.15 -7.90
C ALA A 347 13.59 18.88 -7.60
N GLY A 348 14.54 18.17 -7.00
CA GLY A 348 15.82 18.70 -6.55
C GLY A 348 15.81 19.46 -5.22
N GLU A 349 14.65 19.66 -4.59
CA GLU A 349 14.53 20.38 -3.32
C GLU A 349 14.93 19.48 -2.14
N SER A 350 15.53 20.12 -1.13
CA SER A 350 15.86 19.49 0.15
C SER A 350 15.17 20.23 1.29
N LYS A 351 14.72 19.50 2.31
CA LYS A 351 14.13 20.04 3.53
C LYS A 351 14.69 19.33 4.76
N THR A 352 14.97 20.09 5.78
CA THR A 352 15.33 19.56 7.10
C THR A 352 14.08 19.21 7.86
N VAL A 353 14.02 17.98 8.39
CA VAL A 353 12.97 17.48 9.28
C VAL A 353 13.59 17.17 10.63
N SER A 354 12.89 17.55 11.69
CA SER A 354 13.40 17.41 13.06
C SER A 354 12.33 16.82 13.99
N PHE A 355 12.75 15.89 14.84
CA PHE A 355 11.93 15.28 15.86
C PHE A 355 12.53 15.50 17.24
N LYS A 356 11.75 16.11 18.13
CA LYS A 356 12.15 16.26 19.54
C LYS A 356 11.91 14.94 20.27
N ILE A 357 12.93 14.40 20.90
CA ILE A 357 12.86 13.19 21.72
C ILE A 357 13.02 13.58 23.18
N THR A 358 12.05 13.21 24.01
CA THR A 358 12.01 13.43 25.45
C THR A 358 11.85 12.09 26.17
N PRO A 359 12.11 12.01 27.49
CA PRO A 359 11.85 10.78 28.24
C PRO A 359 10.41 10.29 28.14
N GLU A 360 9.40 11.17 28.03
CA GLU A 360 7.99 10.79 27.80
C GLU A 360 7.82 9.94 26.54
N LEU A 361 8.56 10.24 25.46
CA LEU A 361 8.50 9.52 24.21
C LEU A 361 9.09 8.10 24.33
N LEU A 362 10.01 7.90 25.28
CA LEU A 362 10.71 6.64 25.56
C LEU A 362 9.98 5.75 26.58
N ARG A 363 8.94 6.28 27.25
CA ARG A 363 8.22 5.55 28.30
C ARG A 363 7.52 4.30 27.78
N PHE A 364 7.47 3.32 28.67
CA PHE A 364 6.70 2.08 28.55
C PHE A 364 6.15 1.67 29.92
N TYR A 365 5.23 0.71 29.95
CA TYR A 365 4.77 0.12 31.20
C TYR A 365 5.70 -1.02 31.58
N ASP A 366 6.28 -0.94 32.79
CA ASP A 366 7.09 -1.99 33.37
C ASP A 366 6.22 -3.15 33.91
N TYR A 367 6.85 -4.11 34.59
CA TYR A 367 6.14 -5.27 35.16
C TYR A 367 5.12 -4.86 36.23
N ASP A 368 5.39 -3.81 36.99
CA ASP A 368 4.52 -3.31 38.05
C ASP A 368 3.49 -2.29 37.53
N LEU A 369 3.33 -2.16 36.23
CA LEU A 369 2.44 -1.23 35.53
C LEU A 369 2.77 0.26 35.76
N ASN A 370 4.00 0.58 36.15
CA ASN A 370 4.46 1.96 36.18
C ASN A 370 4.83 2.42 34.75
N HIS A 371 4.45 3.63 34.37
CA HIS A 371 4.79 4.23 33.09
C HIS A 371 6.13 4.98 33.20
N VAL A 372 7.22 4.31 32.85
CA VAL A 372 8.61 4.73 33.12
C VAL A 372 9.45 4.84 31.86
N ALA A 373 10.47 5.71 31.89
CA ALA A 373 11.59 5.69 30.95
C ALA A 373 12.83 5.22 31.74
N GLU A 374 13.37 4.08 31.37
CA GLU A 374 14.53 3.52 32.05
C GLU A 374 15.84 4.05 31.45
N PRO A 375 16.89 4.27 32.26
CA PRO A 375 18.23 4.56 31.75
C PRO A 375 18.72 3.43 30.85
N GLY A 376 19.33 3.78 29.73
CA GLY A 376 19.82 2.80 28.77
C GLY A 376 20.10 3.40 27.39
N ASP A 377 20.43 2.53 26.45
CA ASP A 377 20.72 2.87 25.07
C ASP A 377 19.52 2.61 24.15
N PHE A 378 19.30 3.54 23.24
CA PHE A 378 18.22 3.51 22.26
C PHE A 378 18.78 3.67 20.86
N ASP A 379 18.25 2.91 19.90
CA ASP A 379 18.43 3.20 18.49
C ASP A 379 17.32 4.14 18.00
N VAL A 380 17.72 5.30 17.50
CA VAL A 380 16.86 6.28 16.83
C VAL A 380 16.97 6.04 15.33
N MET A 381 15.88 5.69 14.68
CA MET A 381 15.82 5.33 13.27
C MET A 381 14.90 6.28 12.51
N ILE A 382 15.31 6.79 11.35
CA ILE A 382 14.49 7.67 10.51
C ILE A 382 14.54 7.20 9.07
N GLY A 383 13.37 7.15 8.42
CA GLY A 383 13.24 6.77 7.02
C GLY A 383 11.81 6.81 6.52
N GLY A 384 11.58 6.28 5.32
CA GLY A 384 10.27 6.27 4.65
C GLY A 384 9.38 5.07 5.01
N SER A 385 9.86 4.15 5.87
CA SER A 385 9.10 2.98 6.33
C SER A 385 9.69 2.42 7.61
N SER A 386 9.08 1.36 8.16
CA SER A 386 9.62 0.64 9.34
C SER A 386 10.96 -0.06 9.08
N GLN A 387 11.38 -0.21 7.83
CA GLN A 387 12.73 -0.66 7.44
C GLN A 387 13.69 0.52 7.23
N ALA A 388 13.54 1.57 8.03
CA ALA A 388 14.40 2.75 7.98
C ALA A 388 15.89 2.39 8.07
N GLU A 389 16.68 2.88 7.12
CA GLU A 389 18.10 2.55 6.99
C GLU A 389 19.01 3.43 7.87
N LYS A 390 18.55 4.63 8.22
CA LYS A 390 19.34 5.59 9.01
C LYS A 390 19.14 5.34 10.49
N THR A 391 20.26 5.20 11.23
CA THR A 391 20.23 4.93 12.68
C THR A 391 21.26 5.77 13.40
N ALA A 392 20.89 6.30 14.56
CA ALA A 392 21.79 6.97 15.50
C ALA A 392 21.56 6.45 16.93
N ARG A 393 22.62 6.41 17.74
CA ARG A 393 22.56 5.95 19.14
C ARG A 393 22.27 7.12 20.07
N LEU A 394 21.26 6.93 20.96
CA LEU A 394 20.89 7.83 22.04
C LEU A 394 21.03 7.09 23.37
N THR A 395 21.64 7.74 24.38
CA THR A 395 21.71 7.23 25.76
C THR A 395 20.87 8.09 26.69
N LEU A 396 19.92 7.49 27.42
CA LEU A 396 19.23 8.10 28.55
C LEU A 396 19.97 7.75 29.86
N LYS A 397 20.26 8.77 30.71
CA LYS A 397 20.88 8.62 32.02
C LYS A 397 19.91 8.83 33.16
#